data_be455c7d917b57b37592e2efb9fe4eb0
#
_entry.id   be455c7d917b57b37592e2efb9fe4eb0
#
_cell.length_a   1.000
_cell.length_b   1.000
_cell.length_c   1.000
_cell.angle_alpha   90.00
_cell.angle_beta   90.00
_cell.angle_gamma   90.00
#
_symmetry.space_group_name_H-M   'P 1'
#
loop_
_entity.id
_entity.type
_entity.pdbx_description
1 polymer ?
#
loop_
_entity_poly.entity_id
_entity_poly.type
_entity_poly.pdbx_seq_one_letter_code
_entity_poly.pdbx_strand_id
1 'polypeptide(L)'
;MKELEYPFDNGFIMKKKRSLKRQLLGDGAVRLKKRVAVLGGSTTDDIVSVLELFLLDMGFECEFYQSEYGQFWQDAVFSNEELDRFKPDIVYIHTSLRNLSFSPTPRSGEEEIEQGLNDELDRLSQAWDGVKEHFGCPVIQNNFELPFFRLMGNMDASDRRGKVNFVTRLNLALYDRIARRPEVYLNDINWLSAAYGLEKWSEPKYWYLYKYALNIEAIPELAFQVANIIKAIFGKNKKALALDLDNTLWGGIVGDDGVENLEIGKETAEAMAYFEFQQYVKAHKDLGVLLTVCSKNEEENALAGLSHPEGVLRPDDFVAIKANWLPKDKNIVDTAEELNILSEAFVFVDDNPAEREIVR
;
A
#
# COMPACT_ATOMS: atom_id res chain seq x y z
N MET A 1 2.85 -2.62 16.50
CA MET A 1 3.64 -1.65 17.32
C MET A 1 3.18 -0.25 16.99
N LYS A 2 2.75 0.56 17.98
CA LYS A 2 2.09 1.85 17.76
C LYS A 2 2.90 2.84 16.89
N GLU A 3 4.21 2.85 17.03
CA GLU A 3 5.12 3.72 16.29
C GLU A 3 5.23 3.39 14.79
N LEU A 4 4.78 2.19 14.38
CA LEU A 4 4.75 1.73 13.00
C LEU A 4 3.34 1.71 12.40
N GLU A 5 2.33 2.16 13.14
CA GLU A 5 0.97 2.29 12.64
C GLU A 5 0.81 3.60 11.87
N TYR A 6 0.15 3.52 10.72
CA TYR A 6 -0.13 4.71 9.92
C TYR A 6 -1.27 5.56 10.54
N PRO A 7 -1.14 6.88 10.60
CA PRO A 7 0.03 7.69 10.18
C PRO A 7 1.17 7.65 11.21
N PHE A 8 2.39 7.41 10.74
CA PHE A 8 3.59 7.31 11.58
C PHE A 8 4.53 8.53 11.39
N ASP A 9 5.47 8.70 12.32
CA ASP A 9 6.51 9.74 12.24
C ASP A 9 7.75 9.17 11.52
N ASN A 10 7.96 9.60 10.27
CA ASN A 10 9.07 9.17 9.43
C ASN A 10 10.43 9.47 10.07
N GLY A 11 10.60 10.66 10.63
CA GLY A 11 11.84 11.07 11.29
C GLY A 11 12.14 10.24 12.54
N PHE A 12 11.11 9.90 13.31
CA PHE A 12 11.24 9.00 14.46
C PHE A 12 11.68 7.60 14.04
N ILE A 13 11.02 7.00 13.03
CA ILE A 13 11.38 5.67 12.53
C ILE A 13 12.83 5.64 12.07
N MET A 14 13.24 6.60 11.22
CA MET A 14 14.62 6.67 10.73
C MET A 14 15.64 6.79 11.85
N LYS A 15 15.36 7.58 12.87
CA LYS A 15 16.22 7.78 14.04
C LYS A 15 16.29 6.58 14.98
N LYS A 16 15.19 5.83 15.11
CA LYS A 16 15.00 4.78 16.11
C LYS A 16 15.00 3.35 15.55
N LYS A 17 15.24 3.17 14.25
CA LYS A 17 15.14 1.87 13.56
C LYS A 17 15.83 0.70 14.30
N ARG A 18 17.03 0.89 14.85
CA ARG A 18 17.74 -0.16 15.63
C ARG A 18 17.03 -0.55 16.93
N SER A 19 16.45 0.44 17.63
CA SER A 19 15.71 0.22 18.88
C SER A 19 14.38 -0.50 18.61
N LEU A 20 13.65 -0.04 17.57
CA LEU A 20 12.41 -0.65 17.13
C LEU A 20 12.61 -2.11 16.71
N LYS A 21 13.64 -2.39 15.91
CA LYS A 21 13.99 -3.77 15.53
C LYS A 21 14.24 -4.67 16.74
N ARG A 22 14.99 -4.16 17.75
CA ARG A 22 15.27 -4.94 18.96
C ARG A 22 13.98 -5.25 19.74
N GLN A 23 13.06 -4.31 19.84
CA GLN A 23 11.77 -4.52 20.51
C GLN A 23 10.93 -5.57 19.78
N LEU A 24 10.81 -5.46 18.45
CA LEU A 24 10.08 -6.42 17.62
C LEU A 24 10.66 -7.85 17.70
N LEU A 25 11.98 -7.98 17.72
CA LEU A 25 12.62 -9.31 17.88
C LEU A 25 12.51 -9.85 19.31
N GLY A 26 12.30 -9.00 20.29
CA GLY A 26 12.15 -9.39 21.72
C GLY A 26 10.72 -9.67 22.16
N ASP A 27 9.71 -9.52 21.30
CA ASP A 27 8.28 -9.66 21.64
C ASP A 27 7.79 -11.12 21.73
N GLY A 28 8.63 -12.09 21.30
CA GLY A 28 8.29 -13.52 21.30
C GLY A 28 7.26 -13.93 20.23
N ALA A 29 6.87 -13.04 19.33
CA ALA A 29 5.90 -13.34 18.28
C ALA A 29 6.44 -14.38 17.30
N VAL A 30 5.59 -15.32 16.89
CA VAL A 30 5.91 -16.28 15.82
C VAL A 30 5.70 -15.59 14.48
N ARG A 31 6.74 -15.57 13.67
CA ARG A 31 6.76 -14.92 12.36
C ARG A 31 6.95 -15.90 11.21
N LEU A 32 6.35 -15.59 10.08
CA LEU A 32 6.54 -16.34 8.84
C LEU A 32 7.91 -15.98 8.25
N LYS A 33 8.79 -16.98 8.10
CA LYS A 33 10.11 -16.77 7.50
C LYS A 33 10.01 -16.61 5.99
N LYS A 34 10.68 -15.59 5.43
CA LYS A 34 10.73 -15.29 4.00
C LYS A 34 12.11 -14.76 3.60
N ARG A 35 12.45 -14.98 2.33
CA ARG A 35 13.67 -14.46 1.70
C ARG A 35 13.29 -13.42 0.66
N VAL A 36 13.74 -12.20 0.88
CA VAL A 36 13.43 -11.03 0.04
C VAL A 36 14.70 -10.57 -0.66
N ALA A 37 14.75 -10.64 -1.98
CA ALA A 37 15.83 -10.03 -2.73
C ALA A 37 15.43 -8.60 -3.14
N VAL A 38 16.28 -7.62 -2.84
CA VAL A 38 16.13 -6.22 -3.24
C VAL A 38 17.16 -5.90 -4.30
N LEU A 39 16.70 -5.79 -5.55
CA LEU A 39 17.55 -5.45 -6.70
C LEU A 39 17.46 -3.94 -6.93
N GLY A 40 18.49 -3.22 -6.51
CA GLY A 40 18.49 -1.75 -6.44
C GLY A 40 19.18 -1.07 -7.60
N GLY A 41 18.47 -0.12 -8.23
CA GLY A 41 19.06 0.88 -9.12
C GLY A 41 19.70 2.06 -8.38
N SER A 42 19.61 2.08 -7.05
CA SER A 42 20.18 3.07 -6.14
C SER A 42 20.60 2.40 -4.84
N THR A 43 21.17 3.13 -3.90
CA THR A 43 21.50 2.61 -2.56
C THR A 43 20.22 2.21 -1.81
N THR A 44 20.17 0.99 -1.28
CA THR A 44 18.97 0.38 -0.67
C THR A 44 19.09 0.03 0.80
N ASP A 45 20.25 0.23 1.44
CA ASP A 45 20.50 -0.18 2.85
C ASP A 45 19.43 0.32 3.83
N ASP A 46 19.09 1.60 3.76
CA ASP A 46 18.08 2.19 4.64
C ASP A 46 16.67 1.73 4.27
N ILE A 47 16.39 1.51 2.98
CA ILE A 47 15.12 0.93 2.51
C ILE A 47 14.93 -0.46 3.12
N VAL A 48 15.92 -1.33 3.00
CA VAL A 48 15.89 -2.69 3.57
C VAL A 48 15.75 -2.65 5.08
N SER A 49 16.52 -1.79 5.75
CA SER A 49 16.47 -1.67 7.21
C SER A 49 15.09 -1.26 7.73
N VAL A 50 14.38 -0.39 7.02
CA VAL A 50 13.03 0.08 7.40
C VAL A 50 11.95 -0.89 6.92
N LEU A 51 12.11 -1.49 5.74
CA LEU A 51 11.24 -2.55 5.24
C LEU A 51 11.18 -3.73 6.22
N GLU A 52 12.35 -4.12 6.77
CA GLU A 52 12.43 -5.17 7.78
C GLU A 52 11.59 -4.84 9.03
N LEU A 53 11.57 -3.58 9.49
CA LEU A 53 10.75 -3.18 10.64
C LEU A 53 9.26 -3.40 10.39
N PHE A 54 8.76 -2.92 9.25
CA PHE A 54 7.36 -3.11 8.90
C PHE A 54 7.00 -4.58 8.69
N LEU A 55 7.88 -5.35 8.06
CA LEU A 55 7.66 -6.79 7.87
C LEU A 55 7.64 -7.54 9.21
N LEU A 56 8.54 -7.23 10.15
CA LEU A 56 8.53 -7.80 11.49
C LEU A 56 7.22 -7.47 12.23
N ASP A 57 6.75 -6.23 12.15
CA ASP A 57 5.48 -5.81 12.76
C ASP A 57 4.27 -6.50 12.11
N MET A 58 4.33 -6.75 10.80
CA MET A 58 3.32 -7.48 10.04
C MET A 58 3.40 -9.01 10.17
N GLY A 59 4.28 -9.53 11.02
CA GLY A 59 4.41 -10.95 11.31
C GLY A 59 5.27 -11.73 10.30
N PHE A 60 6.27 -11.09 9.70
CA PHE A 60 7.28 -11.73 8.85
C PHE A 60 8.67 -11.56 9.47
N GLU A 61 9.47 -12.62 9.42
CA GLU A 61 10.91 -12.59 9.71
C GLU A 61 11.65 -12.86 8.39
N CYS A 62 12.31 -11.83 7.86
CA CYS A 62 12.88 -11.89 6.52
C CYS A 62 14.41 -11.93 6.55
N GLU A 63 14.98 -12.79 5.70
CA GLU A 63 16.35 -12.67 5.25
C GLU A 63 16.38 -11.79 4.00
N PHE A 64 17.44 -11.00 3.81
CA PHE A 64 17.54 -10.07 2.68
C PHE A 64 18.80 -10.33 1.87
N TYR A 65 18.65 -10.38 0.56
CA TYR A 65 19.71 -10.18 -0.41
C TYR A 65 19.60 -8.75 -0.96
N GLN A 66 20.71 -8.09 -1.16
CA GLN A 66 20.77 -6.78 -1.81
C GLN A 66 21.78 -6.84 -2.96
N SER A 67 21.34 -6.41 -4.16
CA SER A 67 22.26 -6.24 -5.28
C SER A 67 23.26 -5.12 -5.01
N GLU A 68 24.42 -5.18 -5.63
CA GLU A 68 25.31 -4.04 -5.68
C GLU A 68 24.66 -2.86 -6.41
N TYR A 69 25.12 -1.67 -6.09
CA TYR A 69 24.60 -0.43 -6.68
C TYR A 69 24.53 -0.49 -8.21
N GLY A 70 23.33 -0.28 -8.74
CA GLY A 70 23.09 -0.20 -10.18
C GLY A 70 23.08 -1.54 -10.93
N GLN A 71 23.23 -2.68 -10.24
CA GLN A 71 23.27 -4.01 -10.86
C GLN A 71 21.90 -4.69 -10.94
N PHE A 72 20.82 -3.99 -10.63
CA PHE A 72 19.46 -4.58 -10.57
C PHE A 72 19.08 -5.38 -11.82
N TRP A 73 19.44 -4.87 -13.02
CA TRP A 73 19.11 -5.52 -14.28
C TRP A 73 19.98 -6.74 -14.54
N GLN A 74 21.29 -6.63 -14.29
CA GLN A 74 22.24 -7.72 -14.47
C GLN A 74 21.91 -8.90 -13.54
N ASP A 75 21.64 -8.62 -12.27
CA ASP A 75 21.27 -9.64 -11.29
C ASP A 75 19.90 -10.27 -11.62
N ALA A 76 18.94 -9.48 -12.13
CA ALA A 76 17.66 -10.01 -12.55
C ALA A 76 17.75 -10.91 -13.78
N VAL A 77 18.54 -10.51 -14.80
CA VAL A 77 18.62 -11.21 -16.10
C VAL A 77 19.57 -12.40 -16.08
N PHE A 78 20.75 -12.24 -15.45
CA PHE A 78 21.80 -13.26 -15.50
C PHE A 78 21.95 -14.04 -14.19
N SER A 79 21.39 -13.48 -13.10
CA SER A 79 21.62 -13.93 -11.74
C SER A 79 23.13 -13.90 -11.36
N ASN A 80 23.47 -14.41 -10.20
CA ASN A 80 24.83 -14.62 -9.74
C ASN A 80 24.83 -15.72 -8.67
N GLU A 81 26.02 -16.28 -8.34
CA GLU A 81 26.13 -17.41 -7.42
C GLU A 81 25.55 -17.14 -6.02
N GLU A 82 25.60 -15.90 -5.53
CA GLU A 82 25.06 -15.53 -4.22
C GLU A 82 23.55 -15.50 -4.25
N LEU A 83 22.96 -14.85 -5.26
CA LEU A 83 21.51 -14.77 -5.45
C LEU A 83 20.91 -16.16 -5.74
N ASP A 84 21.61 -17.00 -6.53
CA ASP A 84 21.19 -18.38 -6.81
C ASP A 84 21.16 -19.25 -5.54
N ARG A 85 22.14 -19.06 -4.65
CA ARG A 85 22.14 -19.75 -3.34
C ARG A 85 21.10 -19.20 -2.39
N PHE A 86 20.82 -17.90 -2.47
CA PHE A 86 19.83 -17.23 -1.63
C PHE A 86 18.40 -17.72 -1.91
N LYS A 87 18.03 -17.98 -3.18
CA LYS A 87 16.72 -18.49 -3.61
C LYS A 87 15.57 -17.67 -3.04
N PRO A 88 15.35 -16.45 -3.51
CA PRO A 88 14.34 -15.55 -2.96
C PRO A 88 12.92 -16.12 -3.09
N ASP A 89 12.09 -15.84 -2.08
CA ASP A 89 10.65 -16.07 -2.13
C ASP A 89 9.91 -14.93 -2.84
N ILE A 90 10.57 -13.77 -2.96
CA ILE A 90 10.08 -12.57 -3.67
C ILE A 90 11.25 -11.67 -4.04
N VAL A 91 11.12 -10.99 -5.17
CA VAL A 91 12.11 -9.99 -5.64
C VAL A 91 11.45 -8.62 -5.68
N TYR A 92 12.08 -7.63 -5.06
CA TYR A 92 11.71 -6.21 -5.19
C TYR A 92 12.74 -5.50 -6.07
N ILE A 93 12.31 -5.02 -7.24
CA ILE A 93 13.12 -4.21 -8.16
C ILE A 93 12.89 -2.74 -7.86
N HIS A 94 13.86 -2.13 -7.18
CA HIS A 94 13.82 -0.73 -6.80
C HIS A 94 14.46 0.16 -7.87
N THR A 95 13.63 0.69 -8.76
CA THR A 95 14.01 1.67 -9.78
C THR A 95 13.33 3.02 -9.54
N SER A 96 13.89 4.07 -10.12
CA SER A 96 13.42 5.45 -10.07
C SER A 96 13.75 6.16 -11.38
N LEU A 97 13.38 7.43 -11.52
CA LEU A 97 13.80 8.27 -12.66
C LEU A 97 15.31 8.25 -12.93
N ARG A 98 16.13 7.97 -11.91
CA ARG A 98 17.59 7.94 -12.01
C ARG A 98 18.11 6.73 -12.81
N ASN A 99 17.25 5.74 -13.00
CA ASN A 99 17.61 4.48 -13.67
C ASN A 99 17.14 4.40 -15.12
N LEU A 100 16.45 5.43 -15.63
CA LEU A 100 16.09 5.50 -17.03
C LEU A 100 17.35 5.60 -17.90
N SER A 101 17.49 4.73 -18.89
CA SER A 101 18.58 4.76 -19.85
C SER A 101 18.38 5.84 -20.93
N PHE A 102 17.11 6.17 -21.19
CA PHE A 102 16.72 7.22 -22.12
C PHE A 102 15.96 8.35 -21.41
N SER A 103 16.22 9.58 -21.83
CA SER A 103 15.46 10.77 -21.43
C SER A 103 15.40 11.75 -22.59
N PRO A 104 14.20 12.15 -23.07
CA PRO A 104 14.07 13.04 -24.20
C PRO A 104 14.71 14.39 -23.92
N THR A 105 15.19 15.01 -24.97
CA THR A 105 15.74 16.37 -25.02
C THR A 105 14.88 17.22 -25.97
N PRO A 106 14.99 18.57 -25.94
CA PRO A 106 14.30 19.43 -26.91
C PRO A 106 14.68 19.18 -28.37
N ARG A 107 15.74 18.40 -28.64
CA ARG A 107 16.19 18.02 -29.97
C ARG A 107 15.79 16.62 -30.40
N SER A 108 15.25 15.81 -29.49
CA SER A 108 14.86 14.44 -29.78
C SER A 108 13.74 14.39 -30.81
N GLY A 109 13.89 13.51 -31.79
CA GLY A 109 12.86 13.19 -32.76
C GLY A 109 11.77 12.30 -32.19
N GLU A 110 10.61 12.26 -32.85
CA GLU A 110 9.48 11.46 -32.38
C GLU A 110 9.79 9.96 -32.38
N GLU A 111 10.45 9.46 -33.43
CA GLU A 111 10.87 8.05 -33.54
C GLU A 111 11.86 7.66 -32.43
N GLU A 112 12.81 8.54 -32.10
CA GLU A 112 13.78 8.33 -31.04
C GLU A 112 13.09 8.23 -29.67
N ILE A 113 12.08 9.08 -29.42
CA ILE A 113 11.32 9.07 -28.16
C ILE A 113 10.49 7.78 -28.03
N GLU A 114 9.84 7.34 -29.12
CA GLU A 114 9.08 6.09 -29.10
C GLU A 114 9.99 4.88 -28.91
N GLN A 115 11.14 4.86 -29.59
CA GLN A 115 12.14 3.80 -29.41
C GLN A 115 12.66 3.77 -27.97
N GLY A 116 13.04 4.92 -27.41
CA GLY A 116 13.50 5.00 -26.01
C GLY A 116 12.46 4.53 -25.00
N LEU A 117 11.17 4.81 -25.23
CA LEU A 117 10.08 4.32 -24.41
C LEU A 117 9.98 2.79 -24.47
N ASN A 118 10.02 2.21 -25.67
CA ASN A 118 9.95 0.77 -25.86
C ASN A 118 11.15 0.06 -25.27
N ASP A 119 12.36 0.59 -25.45
CA ASP A 119 13.60 0.02 -24.90
C ASP A 119 13.56 -0.05 -23.37
N GLU A 120 13.02 0.99 -22.70
CA GLU A 120 12.85 0.95 -21.23
C GLU A 120 11.86 -0.14 -20.79
N LEU A 121 10.73 -0.27 -21.49
CA LEU A 121 9.75 -1.30 -21.20
C LEU A 121 10.28 -2.71 -21.44
N ASP A 122 11.06 -2.89 -22.50
CA ASP A 122 11.68 -4.17 -22.83
C ASP A 122 12.77 -4.55 -21.82
N ARG A 123 13.54 -3.57 -21.35
CA ARG A 123 14.54 -3.76 -20.30
C ARG A 123 13.91 -4.24 -18.98
N LEU A 124 12.79 -3.65 -18.58
CA LEU A 124 12.06 -4.09 -17.38
C LEU A 124 11.45 -5.48 -17.60
N SER A 125 10.88 -5.74 -18.78
CA SER A 125 10.31 -7.06 -19.10
C SER A 125 11.37 -8.17 -19.08
N GLN A 126 12.58 -7.90 -19.60
CA GLN A 126 13.71 -8.83 -19.51
C GLN A 126 14.10 -9.13 -18.07
N ALA A 127 14.10 -8.12 -17.18
CA ALA A 127 14.38 -8.34 -15.78
C ALA A 127 13.30 -9.25 -15.12
N TRP A 128 12.03 -9.05 -15.42
CA TRP A 128 10.94 -9.92 -14.89
C TRP A 128 11.04 -11.34 -15.44
N ASP A 129 11.35 -11.51 -16.75
CA ASP A 129 11.52 -12.81 -17.38
C ASP A 129 12.70 -13.57 -16.74
N GLY A 130 13.82 -12.88 -16.49
CA GLY A 130 14.98 -13.47 -15.82
C GLY A 130 14.66 -13.93 -14.39
N VAL A 131 14.00 -13.11 -13.57
CA VAL A 131 13.57 -13.51 -12.22
C VAL A 131 12.62 -14.70 -12.26
N LYS A 132 11.70 -14.74 -13.23
CA LYS A 132 10.78 -15.87 -13.42
C LYS A 132 11.51 -17.13 -13.80
N GLU A 133 12.49 -17.05 -14.71
CA GLU A 133 13.29 -18.18 -15.17
C GLU A 133 14.18 -18.75 -14.08
N HIS A 134 14.88 -17.89 -13.32
CA HIS A 134 15.83 -18.31 -12.30
C HIS A 134 15.17 -18.76 -10.99
N PHE A 135 14.09 -18.07 -10.56
CA PHE A 135 13.55 -18.24 -9.20
C PHE A 135 12.08 -18.63 -9.16
N GLY A 136 11.29 -18.33 -10.22
CA GLY A 136 9.86 -18.62 -10.27
C GLY A 136 9.04 -17.93 -9.18
N CYS A 137 9.54 -16.81 -8.64
CA CYS A 137 8.91 -16.09 -7.54
C CYS A 137 8.26 -14.77 -8.01
N PRO A 138 7.34 -14.18 -7.23
CA PRO A 138 6.75 -12.88 -7.52
C PRO A 138 7.79 -11.76 -7.59
N VAL A 139 7.50 -10.75 -8.42
CA VAL A 139 8.28 -9.52 -8.57
C VAL A 139 7.45 -8.32 -8.14
N ILE A 140 8.02 -7.45 -7.32
CA ILE A 140 7.50 -6.10 -7.08
C ILE A 140 8.32 -5.14 -7.90
N GLN A 141 7.68 -4.35 -8.77
CA GLN A 141 8.31 -3.38 -9.65
C GLN A 141 7.82 -1.96 -9.34
N ASN A 142 8.73 -1.03 -9.12
CA ASN A 142 8.37 0.38 -9.10
C ASN A 142 7.99 0.87 -10.51
N ASN A 143 6.99 1.76 -10.59
CA ASN A 143 6.90 2.70 -11.71
C ASN A 143 7.88 3.87 -11.48
N PHE A 144 7.65 5.02 -12.11
CA PHE A 144 8.55 6.17 -12.06
C PHE A 144 7.83 7.40 -11.53
N GLU A 145 8.43 8.06 -10.55
CA GLU A 145 8.01 9.36 -10.06
C GLU A 145 8.12 10.43 -11.16
N LEU A 146 7.30 11.49 -11.11
CA LEU A 146 7.43 12.62 -12.02
C LEU A 146 8.69 13.45 -11.71
N PRO A 147 9.35 14.04 -12.72
CA PRO A 147 10.45 14.96 -12.49
C PRO A 147 9.94 16.23 -11.83
N PHE A 148 10.56 16.63 -10.72
CA PHE A 148 10.23 17.90 -10.06
C PHE A 148 10.62 19.10 -10.94
N PHE A 149 11.81 19.07 -11.55
CA PHE A 149 12.27 20.14 -12.45
C PHE A 149 11.81 19.89 -13.88
N ARG A 150 11.16 20.89 -14.46
CA ARG A 150 10.60 20.86 -15.81
C ARG A 150 11.34 21.86 -16.70
N LEU A 151 12.11 21.36 -17.67
CA LEU A 151 12.92 22.19 -18.56
C LEU A 151 12.06 23.12 -19.43
N MET A 152 10.93 22.64 -19.92
CA MET A 152 10.03 23.39 -20.77
C MET A 152 8.84 24.00 -20.03
N GLY A 153 8.93 24.12 -18.70
CA GLY A 153 7.87 24.67 -17.86
C GLY A 153 6.54 23.89 -18.05
N ASN A 154 5.45 24.58 -18.33
CA ASN A 154 4.13 23.97 -18.49
C ASN A 154 4.03 23.07 -19.75
N MET A 155 4.79 23.36 -20.79
CA MET A 155 4.84 22.57 -22.02
C MET A 155 5.47 21.17 -21.82
N ASP A 156 6.21 20.96 -20.76
CA ASP A 156 6.84 19.69 -20.43
C ASP A 156 5.84 18.52 -20.33
N ALA A 157 4.59 18.81 -20.00
CA ALA A 157 3.52 17.81 -19.92
C ALA A 157 2.84 17.55 -21.28
N SER A 158 2.76 18.53 -22.18
CA SER A 158 2.02 18.44 -23.43
C SER A 158 2.91 18.15 -24.66
N ASP A 159 4.19 18.49 -24.60
CA ASP A 159 5.15 18.23 -25.67
C ASP A 159 5.80 16.86 -25.48
N ARG A 160 5.88 16.05 -26.55
CA ARG A 160 6.47 14.69 -26.49
C ARG A 160 7.96 14.68 -26.06
N ARG A 161 8.65 15.79 -26.28
CA ARG A 161 10.05 16.01 -25.87
C ARG A 161 10.17 16.37 -24.38
N GLY A 162 9.05 16.61 -23.70
CA GLY A 162 9.00 16.89 -22.28
C GLY A 162 9.23 15.64 -21.44
N LYS A 163 10.02 15.77 -20.38
CA LYS A 163 10.32 14.66 -19.49
C LYS A 163 9.07 14.20 -18.71
N VAL A 164 8.20 15.15 -18.31
CA VAL A 164 6.92 14.82 -17.67
C VAL A 164 6.04 14.00 -18.63
N ASN A 165 5.93 14.43 -19.91
CA ASN A 165 5.16 13.67 -20.91
C ASN A 165 5.71 12.26 -21.10
N PHE A 166 7.02 12.13 -21.26
CA PHE A 166 7.68 10.84 -21.44
C PHE A 166 7.42 9.89 -20.28
N VAL A 167 7.63 10.33 -19.03
CA VAL A 167 7.44 9.51 -17.83
C VAL A 167 5.97 9.13 -17.65
N THR A 168 5.04 10.04 -17.92
CA THR A 168 3.60 9.73 -17.88
C THR A 168 3.23 8.62 -18.86
N ARG A 169 3.72 8.71 -20.10
CA ARG A 169 3.47 7.70 -21.13
C ARG A 169 4.16 6.37 -20.80
N LEU A 170 5.37 6.42 -20.28
CA LEU A 170 6.09 5.24 -19.82
C LEU A 170 5.32 4.52 -18.71
N ASN A 171 4.83 5.24 -17.70
CA ASN A 171 4.02 4.65 -16.62
C ASN A 171 2.72 4.02 -17.15
N LEU A 172 2.00 4.69 -18.05
CA LEU A 172 0.79 4.12 -18.65
C LEU A 172 1.08 2.83 -19.41
N ALA A 173 2.12 2.82 -20.24
CA ALA A 173 2.52 1.62 -20.98
C ALA A 173 3.05 0.50 -20.08
N LEU A 174 3.69 0.87 -18.95
CA LEU A 174 4.12 -0.07 -17.91
C LEU A 174 2.93 -0.76 -17.24
N TYR A 175 1.86 0.00 -16.92
CA TYR A 175 0.63 -0.56 -16.34
C TYR A 175 -0.01 -1.61 -17.26
N ASP A 176 -0.07 -1.32 -18.57
CA ASP A 176 -0.59 -2.27 -19.57
C ASP A 176 0.27 -3.54 -19.66
N ARG A 177 1.59 -3.44 -19.51
CA ARG A 177 2.47 -4.61 -19.47
C ARG A 177 2.31 -5.43 -18.21
N ILE A 178 2.25 -4.79 -17.04
CA ILE A 178 2.06 -5.46 -15.74
C ILE A 178 0.70 -6.15 -15.69
N ALA A 179 -0.35 -5.55 -16.23
CA ALA A 179 -1.69 -6.16 -16.27
C ALA A 179 -1.74 -7.52 -16.97
N ARG A 180 -0.74 -7.85 -17.80
CA ARG A 180 -0.61 -9.13 -18.52
C ARG A 180 0.36 -10.10 -17.83
N ARG A 181 0.88 -9.74 -16.65
CA ARG A 181 1.91 -10.47 -15.91
C ARG A 181 1.45 -10.70 -14.47
N PRO A 182 0.72 -11.78 -14.19
CA PRO A 182 0.16 -12.03 -12.86
C PRO A 182 1.22 -12.22 -11.76
N GLU A 183 2.47 -12.50 -12.14
CA GLU A 183 3.61 -12.60 -11.23
C GLU A 183 4.25 -11.25 -10.88
N VAL A 184 3.89 -10.15 -11.56
CA VAL A 184 4.48 -8.82 -11.37
C VAL A 184 3.48 -7.89 -10.67
N TYR A 185 3.88 -7.33 -9.56
CA TYR A 185 3.10 -6.42 -8.73
C TYR A 185 3.67 -5.01 -8.82
N LEU A 186 2.80 -4.05 -9.08
CA LEU A 186 3.19 -2.65 -9.15
C LEU A 186 3.39 -2.07 -7.75
N ASN A 187 4.51 -1.39 -7.52
CA ASN A 187 4.67 -0.43 -6.45
C ASN A 187 4.59 0.99 -7.04
N ASP A 188 3.48 1.68 -6.81
CA ASP A 188 3.18 2.98 -7.44
C ASP A 188 3.90 4.13 -6.71
N ILE A 189 5.19 4.31 -7.03
CA ILE A 189 5.98 5.44 -6.50
C ILE A 189 5.60 6.78 -7.13
N ASN A 190 4.91 6.77 -8.29
CA ASN A 190 4.39 7.99 -8.88
C ASN A 190 3.33 8.63 -7.98
N TRP A 191 2.35 7.82 -7.57
CA TRP A 191 1.35 8.28 -6.60
C TRP A 191 1.99 8.61 -5.24
N LEU A 192 2.86 7.74 -4.74
CA LEU A 192 3.50 7.91 -3.43
C LEU A 192 4.30 9.21 -3.35
N SER A 193 5.09 9.52 -4.38
CA SER A 193 5.85 10.77 -4.45
C SER A 193 4.97 12.02 -4.50
N ALA A 194 3.82 11.93 -5.17
CA ALA A 194 2.85 13.02 -5.22
C ALA A 194 2.17 13.22 -3.84
N ALA A 195 1.76 12.13 -3.18
CA ALA A 195 1.14 12.15 -1.85
C ALA A 195 2.09 12.68 -0.77
N TYR A 196 3.36 12.25 -0.80
CA TYR A 196 4.40 12.74 0.12
C TYR A 196 4.76 14.22 -0.12
N GLY A 197 4.62 14.65 -1.36
CA GLY A 197 5.02 15.95 -1.87
C GLY A 197 6.26 15.82 -2.76
N LEU A 198 6.05 15.97 -4.07
CA LEU A 198 7.05 15.74 -5.11
C LEU A 198 8.36 16.50 -4.88
N GLU A 199 8.28 17.75 -4.37
CA GLU A 199 9.45 18.58 -4.03
C GLU A 199 10.32 17.95 -2.94
N LYS A 200 9.67 17.25 -1.98
CA LYS A 200 10.34 16.64 -0.82
C LYS A 200 10.75 15.19 -1.05
N TRP A 201 10.23 14.58 -2.14
CA TRP A 201 10.45 13.17 -2.43
C TRP A 201 11.91 12.81 -2.66
N SER A 202 12.66 13.67 -3.36
CA SER A 202 14.08 13.45 -3.62
C SER A 202 14.91 14.66 -3.22
N GLU A 203 16.11 14.38 -2.71
CA GLU A 203 17.10 15.40 -2.34
C GLU A 203 18.36 15.19 -3.19
N PRO A 204 18.67 16.09 -4.14
CA PRO A 204 19.83 15.94 -5.03
C PRO A 204 21.15 15.74 -4.29
N LYS A 205 21.33 16.35 -3.12
CA LYS A 205 22.51 16.17 -2.28
C LYS A 205 22.72 14.70 -1.90
N TYR A 206 21.66 13.99 -1.52
CA TYR A 206 21.76 12.58 -1.15
C TYR A 206 22.09 11.70 -2.36
N TRP A 207 21.59 12.03 -3.54
CA TRP A 207 22.00 11.35 -4.75
C TRP A 207 23.48 11.55 -5.06
N TYR A 208 23.99 12.77 -4.99
CA TYR A 208 25.39 13.03 -5.29
C TYR A 208 26.36 12.37 -4.31
N LEU A 209 26.03 12.40 -3.02
CA LEU A 209 26.90 11.89 -1.96
C LEU A 209 26.77 10.39 -1.75
N TYR A 210 25.56 9.85 -1.81
CA TYR A 210 25.25 8.50 -1.33
C TYR A 210 24.48 7.64 -2.31
N LYS A 211 24.10 8.17 -3.46
CA LYS A 211 23.25 7.50 -4.46
C LYS A 211 21.87 7.07 -3.94
N TYR A 212 21.29 7.79 -3.01
CA TYR A 212 19.89 7.64 -2.65
C TYR A 212 18.99 8.28 -3.71
N ALA A 213 18.04 7.51 -4.25
CA ALA A 213 17.09 8.00 -5.25
C ALA A 213 16.02 8.90 -4.64
N LEU A 214 15.68 8.68 -3.37
CA LEU A 214 14.68 9.43 -2.63
C LEU A 214 15.29 10.07 -1.36
N ASN A 215 14.56 11.00 -0.77
CA ASN A 215 14.90 11.60 0.51
C ASN A 215 14.86 10.53 1.61
N ILE A 216 15.81 10.58 2.52
CA ILE A 216 15.90 9.63 3.65
C ILE A 216 14.61 9.62 4.47
N GLU A 217 13.98 10.77 4.69
CA GLU A 217 12.71 10.88 5.42
C GLU A 217 11.50 10.33 4.62
N ALA A 218 11.62 10.10 3.31
CA ALA A 218 10.57 9.46 2.50
C ALA A 218 10.67 7.91 2.50
N ILE A 219 11.79 7.36 2.98
CA ILE A 219 12.03 5.91 3.00
C ILE A 219 10.94 5.14 3.78
N PRO A 220 10.45 5.59 4.96
CA PRO A 220 9.40 4.87 5.67
C PRO A 220 8.12 4.71 4.87
N GLU A 221 7.69 5.72 4.12
CA GLU A 221 6.50 5.64 3.25
C GLU A 221 6.67 4.58 2.15
N LEU A 222 7.83 4.60 1.47
CA LEU A 222 8.16 3.59 0.47
C LEU A 222 8.19 2.18 1.05
N ALA A 223 8.89 2.01 2.17
CA ALA A 223 9.06 0.72 2.83
C ALA A 223 7.72 0.16 3.35
N PHE A 224 6.86 1.00 3.91
CA PHE A 224 5.52 0.63 4.34
C PHE A 224 4.66 0.14 3.17
N GLN A 225 4.68 0.85 2.04
CA GLN A 225 3.94 0.44 0.84
C GLN A 225 4.44 -0.91 0.31
N VAL A 226 5.76 -1.11 0.18
CA VAL A 226 6.35 -2.39 -0.24
C VAL A 226 6.02 -3.51 0.74
N ALA A 227 6.08 -3.25 2.07
CA ALA A 227 5.70 -4.22 3.09
C ALA A 227 4.23 -4.66 2.97
N ASN A 228 3.32 -3.73 2.69
CA ASN A 228 1.90 -4.05 2.46
C ASN A 228 1.70 -4.90 1.19
N ILE A 229 2.45 -4.67 0.12
CA ILE A 229 2.42 -5.51 -1.08
C ILE A 229 2.92 -6.93 -0.75
N ILE A 230 4.04 -7.05 -0.04
CA ILE A 230 4.58 -8.35 0.40
C ILE A 230 3.56 -9.08 1.28
N LYS A 231 2.98 -8.37 2.27
CA LYS A 231 1.92 -8.89 3.12
C LYS A 231 0.73 -9.42 2.32
N ALA A 232 0.34 -8.69 1.28
CA ALA A 232 -0.75 -9.05 0.38
C ALA A 232 -0.43 -10.34 -0.40
N ILE A 233 0.75 -10.42 -1.01
CA ILE A 233 1.20 -11.58 -1.80
C ILE A 233 1.22 -12.85 -0.94
N PHE A 234 1.63 -12.76 0.32
CA PHE A 234 1.66 -13.91 1.23
C PHE A 234 0.36 -14.13 2.03
N GLY A 235 -0.75 -13.54 1.60
CA GLY A 235 -2.10 -13.89 2.07
C GLY A 235 -2.48 -13.33 3.44
N LYS A 236 -1.73 -12.39 4.01
CA LYS A 236 -2.05 -11.72 5.28
C LYS A 236 -2.90 -10.44 5.09
N ASN A 237 -3.72 -10.39 4.06
CA ASN A 237 -4.64 -9.28 3.82
C ASN A 237 -5.75 -9.22 4.85
N LYS A 238 -6.25 -8.02 5.10
CA LYS A 238 -7.55 -7.85 5.75
C LYS A 238 -8.64 -8.36 4.80
N LYS A 239 -9.65 -9.04 5.36
CA LYS A 239 -10.72 -9.71 4.59
C LYS A 239 -12.10 -9.19 4.93
N ALA A 240 -12.26 -8.56 6.09
CA ALA A 240 -13.53 -8.09 6.59
C ALA A 240 -13.41 -6.73 7.26
N LEU A 241 -14.48 -5.93 7.16
CA LEU A 241 -14.71 -4.73 7.96
C LEU A 241 -15.75 -5.07 9.04
N ALA A 242 -15.41 -4.84 10.31
CA ALA A 242 -16.36 -4.85 11.42
C ALA A 242 -16.69 -3.40 11.75
N LEU A 243 -17.92 -3.01 11.51
CA LEU A 243 -18.38 -1.62 11.54
C LEU A 243 -19.29 -1.39 12.73
N ASP A 244 -19.02 -0.36 13.52
CA ASP A 244 -20.01 0.21 14.40
C ASP A 244 -21.07 0.97 13.59
N LEU A 245 -22.16 1.35 14.19
CA LEU A 245 -23.29 2.01 13.56
C LEU A 245 -23.39 3.48 13.94
N ASP A 246 -23.82 3.77 15.19
CA ASP A 246 -24.06 5.11 15.70
C ASP A 246 -22.78 5.95 15.67
N ASN A 247 -22.84 7.16 15.14
CA ASN A 247 -21.71 8.07 14.93
C ASN A 247 -20.56 7.47 14.10
N THR A 248 -20.81 6.36 13.42
CA THR A 248 -19.84 5.69 12.51
C THR A 248 -20.41 5.58 11.09
N LEU A 249 -21.58 4.95 10.90
CA LEU A 249 -22.26 4.88 9.61
C LEU A 249 -23.30 6.01 9.40
N TRP A 250 -23.73 6.62 10.45
CA TRP A 250 -24.61 7.81 10.48
C TRP A 250 -24.32 8.64 11.73
N GLY A 251 -24.72 9.90 11.74
CA GLY A 251 -24.65 10.74 12.93
C GLY A 251 -25.89 10.56 13.79
N GLY A 252 -25.68 10.56 15.11
CA GLY A 252 -26.73 10.31 16.10
C GLY A 252 -26.77 8.88 16.60
N ILE A 253 -27.66 8.64 17.57
CA ILE A 253 -27.88 7.35 18.23
C ILE A 253 -29.29 6.88 17.89
N VAL A 254 -29.43 5.84 17.09
CA VAL A 254 -30.72 5.40 16.55
C VAL A 254 -31.74 5.07 17.63
N GLY A 255 -31.28 4.51 18.76
CA GLY A 255 -32.16 4.17 19.87
C GLY A 255 -32.73 5.38 20.67
N ASP A 256 -32.02 6.50 20.67
CA ASP A 256 -32.37 7.70 21.41
C ASP A 256 -33.05 8.75 20.51
N ASP A 257 -32.50 8.94 19.30
CA ASP A 257 -32.90 10.01 18.39
C ASP A 257 -34.06 9.59 17.44
N GLY A 258 -34.22 8.27 17.24
CA GLY A 258 -35.12 7.72 16.20
C GLY A 258 -34.52 7.77 14.80
N VAL A 259 -34.99 6.87 13.93
CA VAL A 259 -34.45 6.71 12.57
C VAL A 259 -34.58 7.98 11.72
N GLU A 260 -35.67 8.72 11.89
CA GLU A 260 -35.99 9.96 11.13
C GLU A 260 -35.08 11.15 11.48
N ASN A 261 -34.35 11.09 12.57
CA ASN A 261 -33.47 12.17 13.03
C ASN A 261 -31.99 11.83 12.85
N LEU A 262 -31.66 10.69 12.21
CA LEU A 262 -30.29 10.34 11.93
C LEU A 262 -29.67 11.26 10.87
N GLU A 263 -28.45 11.71 11.10
CA GLU A 263 -27.67 12.48 10.12
C GLU A 263 -27.11 11.52 9.05
N ILE A 264 -27.89 11.35 7.98
CA ILE A 264 -27.56 10.51 6.83
C ILE A 264 -28.20 11.12 5.59
N GLY A 265 -27.56 10.96 4.42
CA GLY A 265 -28.07 11.53 3.17
C GLY A 265 -27.25 12.72 2.69
N LYS A 266 -27.89 13.74 2.09
CA LYS A 266 -27.20 14.85 1.41
C LYS A 266 -27.65 16.25 1.86
N GLU A 267 -28.44 16.34 2.91
CA GLU A 267 -29.05 17.61 3.32
C GLU A 267 -28.09 18.49 4.12
N THR A 268 -27.21 17.89 4.93
CA THR A 268 -26.22 18.61 5.73
C THR A 268 -24.81 18.18 5.34
N ALA A 269 -23.78 18.96 5.70
CA ALA A 269 -22.39 18.60 5.47
C ALA A 269 -21.97 17.34 6.26
N GLU A 270 -22.54 17.17 7.45
CA GLU A 270 -22.31 16.01 8.30
C GLU A 270 -22.95 14.75 7.71
N ALA A 271 -24.24 14.82 7.33
CA ALA A 271 -24.93 13.73 6.65
C ALA A 271 -24.20 13.29 5.36
N MET A 272 -23.69 14.26 4.59
CA MET A 272 -22.91 13.96 3.38
C MET A 272 -21.63 13.17 3.69
N ALA A 273 -20.93 13.48 4.78
CA ALA A 273 -19.71 12.74 5.16
C ALA A 273 -20.02 11.27 5.48
N TYR A 274 -21.08 10.99 6.23
CA TYR A 274 -21.53 9.62 6.48
C TYR A 274 -22.01 8.91 5.21
N PHE A 275 -22.72 9.62 4.33
CA PHE A 275 -23.16 9.08 3.05
C PHE A 275 -21.97 8.67 2.17
N GLU A 276 -20.93 9.51 2.04
CA GLU A 276 -19.72 9.21 1.29
C GLU A 276 -18.94 8.05 1.94
N PHE A 277 -18.90 8.01 3.27
CA PHE A 277 -18.27 6.89 3.97
C PHE A 277 -19.00 5.56 3.70
N GLN A 278 -20.34 5.55 3.73
CA GLN A 278 -21.09 4.35 3.34
C GLN A 278 -20.84 3.94 1.88
N GLN A 279 -20.70 4.89 0.95
CA GLN A 279 -20.30 4.58 -0.43
C GLN A 279 -18.92 3.94 -0.49
N TYR A 280 -17.96 4.46 0.27
CA TYR A 280 -16.61 3.89 0.37
C TYR A 280 -16.64 2.46 0.93
N VAL A 281 -17.39 2.22 1.99
CA VAL A 281 -17.58 0.87 2.57
C VAL A 281 -18.22 -0.07 1.55
N LYS A 282 -19.26 0.39 0.83
CA LYS A 282 -19.93 -0.42 -0.20
C LYS A 282 -19.00 -0.79 -1.35
N ALA A 283 -18.14 0.13 -1.78
CA ALA A 283 -17.14 -0.14 -2.80
C ALA A 283 -16.13 -1.23 -2.35
N HIS A 284 -15.82 -1.33 -1.05
CA HIS A 284 -14.99 -2.43 -0.53
C HIS A 284 -15.70 -3.79 -0.65
N LYS A 285 -17.01 -3.85 -0.43
CA LYS A 285 -17.80 -5.06 -0.68
C LYS A 285 -17.67 -5.50 -2.14
N ASP A 286 -17.75 -4.57 -3.09
CA ASP A 286 -17.61 -4.86 -4.51
C ASP A 286 -16.20 -5.38 -4.87
N LEU A 287 -15.18 -5.05 -4.07
CA LEU A 287 -13.84 -5.62 -4.15
C LEU A 287 -13.70 -6.99 -3.46
N GLY A 288 -14.77 -7.52 -2.86
CA GLY A 288 -14.78 -8.81 -2.19
C GLY A 288 -14.47 -8.77 -0.69
N VAL A 289 -14.44 -7.58 -0.07
CA VAL A 289 -14.29 -7.45 1.38
C VAL A 289 -15.62 -7.75 2.06
N LEU A 290 -15.62 -8.61 3.06
CA LEU A 290 -16.82 -8.93 3.84
C LEU A 290 -17.19 -7.76 4.76
N LEU A 291 -18.46 -7.39 4.79
CA LEU A 291 -18.96 -6.38 5.70
C LEU A 291 -19.68 -7.06 6.87
N THR A 292 -19.37 -6.64 8.09
CA THR A 292 -20.04 -7.09 9.32
C THR A 292 -20.39 -5.90 10.20
N VAL A 293 -21.46 -6.01 10.96
CA VAL A 293 -21.82 -5.03 11.99
C VAL A 293 -21.33 -5.53 13.34
N CYS A 294 -20.74 -4.65 14.13
CA CYS A 294 -20.33 -4.88 15.50
C CYS A 294 -20.68 -3.65 16.35
N SER A 295 -21.91 -3.56 16.82
CA SER A 295 -22.46 -2.37 17.50
C SER A 295 -23.11 -2.72 18.84
N LYS A 296 -23.00 -1.81 19.81
CA LYS A 296 -23.76 -1.86 21.07
C LYS A 296 -25.13 -1.22 20.86
N ASN A 297 -26.05 -1.99 20.36
CA ASN A 297 -27.39 -1.55 20.00
C ASN A 297 -28.41 -2.70 20.13
N GLU A 298 -29.69 -2.38 20.16
CA GLU A 298 -30.73 -3.39 19.92
C GLU A 298 -30.78 -3.75 18.45
N GLU A 299 -30.93 -5.04 18.13
CA GLU A 299 -30.94 -5.51 16.74
C GLU A 299 -32.01 -4.83 15.88
N GLU A 300 -33.20 -4.60 16.46
CA GLU A 300 -34.32 -3.91 15.78
C GLU A 300 -33.93 -2.49 15.37
N ASN A 301 -33.28 -1.74 16.26
CA ASN A 301 -32.80 -0.38 15.99
C ASN A 301 -31.69 -0.37 14.93
N ALA A 302 -30.76 -1.31 15.00
CA ALA A 302 -29.70 -1.47 14.01
C ALA A 302 -30.26 -1.71 12.59
N LEU A 303 -31.22 -2.62 12.48
CA LEU A 303 -31.90 -2.94 11.22
C LEU A 303 -32.73 -1.76 10.71
N ALA A 304 -33.39 -1.02 11.60
CA ALA A 304 -34.14 0.18 11.25
C ALA A 304 -33.23 1.29 10.68
N GLY A 305 -32.09 1.57 11.36
CA GLY A 305 -31.10 2.53 10.88
C GLY A 305 -30.49 2.13 9.52
N LEU A 306 -30.11 0.87 9.34
CA LEU A 306 -29.62 0.32 8.07
C LEU A 306 -30.68 0.34 6.95
N SER A 307 -31.96 0.46 7.30
CA SER A 307 -33.07 0.55 6.35
C SER A 307 -33.46 2.00 6.03
N HIS A 308 -32.73 2.98 6.60
CA HIS A 308 -33.01 4.40 6.32
C HIS A 308 -33.05 4.69 4.82
N PRO A 309 -34.08 5.37 4.28
CA PRO A 309 -34.27 5.54 2.81
C PRO A 309 -33.08 6.21 2.12
N GLU A 310 -32.40 7.14 2.79
CA GLU A 310 -31.23 7.86 2.24
C GLU A 310 -29.89 7.15 2.48
N GLY A 311 -29.86 6.05 3.23
CA GLY A 311 -28.64 5.24 3.42
C GLY A 311 -28.19 4.55 2.13
N VAL A 312 -26.90 4.29 2.01
CA VAL A 312 -26.28 3.53 0.91
C VAL A 312 -26.18 2.05 1.23
N LEU A 313 -25.77 1.74 2.46
CA LEU A 313 -25.70 0.37 2.96
C LEU A 313 -27.07 -0.11 3.41
N ARG A 314 -27.32 -1.40 3.18
CA ARG A 314 -28.58 -2.08 3.53
C ARG A 314 -28.25 -3.32 4.38
N PRO A 315 -29.21 -3.85 5.17
CA PRO A 315 -28.98 -5.07 5.93
C PRO A 315 -28.38 -6.22 5.10
N ASP A 316 -28.82 -6.39 3.85
CA ASP A 316 -28.34 -7.45 2.93
C ASP A 316 -26.89 -7.22 2.44
N ASP A 317 -26.27 -6.10 2.73
CA ASP A 317 -24.87 -5.86 2.43
C ASP A 317 -23.93 -6.55 3.42
N PHE A 318 -24.43 -6.92 4.60
CA PHE A 318 -23.66 -7.48 5.69
C PHE A 318 -23.82 -9.01 5.76
N VAL A 319 -22.70 -9.71 5.91
CA VAL A 319 -22.67 -11.16 6.07
C VAL A 319 -22.94 -11.61 7.51
N ALA A 320 -22.77 -10.71 8.47
CA ALA A 320 -23.13 -10.89 9.89
C ALA A 320 -23.47 -9.54 10.52
N ILE A 321 -24.50 -9.53 11.36
CA ILE A 321 -24.93 -8.37 12.14
C ILE A 321 -24.93 -8.75 13.63
N LYS A 322 -23.98 -8.20 14.39
CA LYS A 322 -23.87 -8.33 15.84
C LYS A 322 -24.23 -6.99 16.48
N ALA A 323 -25.53 -6.74 16.61
CA ALA A 323 -26.07 -5.61 17.35
C ALA A 323 -26.57 -6.14 18.71
N ASN A 324 -25.77 -6.00 19.77
CA ASN A 324 -26.05 -6.47 21.11
C ASN A 324 -25.16 -5.76 22.12
N TRP A 325 -25.40 -5.98 23.43
CA TRP A 325 -24.67 -5.33 24.54
C TRP A 325 -23.43 -6.13 25.00
N LEU A 326 -23.00 -7.15 24.27
CA LEU A 326 -21.75 -7.88 24.56
C LEU A 326 -20.53 -7.03 24.22
N PRO A 327 -19.35 -7.33 24.81
CA PRO A 327 -18.10 -6.69 24.42
C PRO A 327 -17.82 -6.86 22.93
N LYS A 328 -17.35 -5.79 22.26
CA LYS A 328 -17.13 -5.78 20.80
C LYS A 328 -16.01 -6.72 20.36
N ASP A 329 -14.95 -6.87 21.16
CA ASP A 329 -13.88 -7.85 20.92
C ASP A 329 -14.43 -9.28 20.84
N LYS A 330 -15.33 -9.66 21.76
CA LYS A 330 -15.99 -10.96 21.74
C LYS A 330 -16.85 -11.15 20.48
N ASN A 331 -17.65 -10.15 20.13
CA ASN A 331 -18.48 -10.20 18.90
C ASN A 331 -17.62 -10.37 17.63
N ILE A 332 -16.44 -9.76 17.57
CA ILE A 332 -15.50 -9.90 16.43
C ILE A 332 -14.92 -11.33 16.39
N VAL A 333 -14.53 -11.89 17.55
CA VAL A 333 -14.05 -13.28 17.63
C VAL A 333 -15.13 -14.25 17.20
N ASP A 334 -16.34 -14.13 17.74
CA ASP A 334 -17.48 -14.99 17.40
C ASP A 334 -17.80 -14.89 15.91
N THR A 335 -17.76 -13.68 15.32
CA THR A 335 -17.97 -13.48 13.87
C THR A 335 -16.84 -14.08 13.04
N ALA A 336 -15.60 -13.98 13.51
CA ALA A 336 -14.44 -14.58 12.84
C ALA A 336 -14.57 -16.12 12.76
N GLU A 337 -15.03 -16.75 13.86
CA GLU A 337 -15.31 -18.19 13.92
C GLU A 337 -16.47 -18.58 12.98
N GLU A 338 -17.57 -17.82 12.97
CA GLU A 338 -18.72 -18.07 12.07
C GLU A 338 -18.33 -17.99 10.59
N LEU A 339 -17.44 -17.05 10.23
CA LEU A 339 -16.98 -16.85 8.86
C LEU A 339 -15.76 -17.71 8.50
N ASN A 340 -15.23 -18.48 9.45
CA ASN A 340 -14.02 -19.29 9.30
C ASN A 340 -12.81 -18.49 8.76
N ILE A 341 -12.60 -17.30 9.34
CA ILE A 341 -11.44 -16.45 9.08
C ILE A 341 -10.78 -16.04 10.41
N LEU A 342 -9.53 -15.59 10.36
CA LEU A 342 -8.82 -15.15 11.56
C LEU A 342 -9.35 -13.78 12.02
N SER A 343 -9.42 -13.54 13.32
CA SER A 343 -9.79 -12.22 13.88
C SER A 343 -8.85 -11.10 13.41
N GLU A 344 -7.55 -11.42 13.23
CA GLU A 344 -6.56 -10.49 12.67
C GLU A 344 -6.86 -10.09 11.21
N ALA A 345 -7.76 -10.79 10.53
CA ALA A 345 -8.18 -10.43 9.16
C ALA A 345 -9.27 -9.35 9.12
N PHE A 346 -9.76 -8.91 10.29
CA PHE A 346 -10.71 -7.80 10.38
C PHE A 346 -10.01 -6.44 10.47
N VAL A 347 -10.69 -5.42 9.95
CA VAL A 347 -10.48 -4.02 10.30
C VAL A 347 -11.70 -3.59 11.10
N PHE A 348 -11.49 -3.14 12.32
CA PHE A 348 -12.56 -2.61 13.17
C PHE A 348 -12.64 -1.09 13.01
N VAL A 349 -13.83 -0.58 12.75
CA VAL A 349 -14.12 0.84 12.57
C VAL A 349 -15.18 1.27 13.57
N ASP A 350 -14.85 2.26 14.40
CA ASP A 350 -15.65 2.72 15.51
C ASP A 350 -15.25 4.16 15.84
N ASP A 351 -16.20 5.05 16.13
CA ASP A 351 -15.93 6.44 16.54
C ASP A 351 -15.29 6.52 17.92
N ASN A 352 -15.63 5.57 18.82
CA ASN A 352 -15.17 5.56 20.19
C ASN A 352 -13.73 5.00 20.32
N PRO A 353 -12.74 5.82 20.71
CA PRO A 353 -11.37 5.36 20.89
C PRO A 353 -11.20 4.28 21.96
N ALA A 354 -12.07 4.24 22.99
CA ALA A 354 -12.00 3.22 24.04
C ALA A 354 -12.39 1.84 23.49
N GLU A 355 -13.40 1.75 22.63
CA GLU A 355 -13.79 0.50 21.99
C GLU A 355 -12.69 0.00 21.05
N ARG A 356 -12.04 0.92 20.30
CA ARG A 356 -10.89 0.55 19.44
C ARG A 356 -9.71 -0.01 20.22
N GLU A 357 -9.43 0.51 21.41
CA GLU A 357 -8.34 -0.02 22.27
C GLU A 357 -8.71 -1.38 22.91
N ILE A 358 -9.98 -1.66 23.17
CA ILE A 358 -10.43 -2.97 23.70
C ILE A 358 -10.29 -4.06 22.62
N VAL A 359 -10.60 -3.74 21.38
CA VAL A 359 -10.55 -4.69 20.26
C VAL A 359 -9.11 -4.94 19.78
N ARG A 360 -8.19 -4.04 20.04
CA ARG A 360 -6.79 -4.12 19.63
C ARG A 360 -6.03 -5.24 20.36
#